data_a01b5c22b2a46161a606982cae9dd82e
#
_entry.id   a01b5c22b2a46161a606982cae9dd82e
#
_cell.length_a   1.000
_cell.length_b   1.000
_cell.length_c   1.000
_cell.angle_alpha   90.00
_cell.angle_beta   90.00
_cell.angle_gamma   90.00
#
_symmetry.space_group_name_H-M   'P 1'
#
loop_
_entity.id
_entity.type
_entity.pdbx_description
1 polymer ?
#
loop_
_entity_poly.entity_id
_entity_poly.type
_entity_poly.pdbx_seq_one_letter_code
_entity_poly.pdbx_strand_id
1 'polypeptide(L)'
;MARALIRLGDSTSHGGTVTEASMAMRSEDGRGFARVGDKVSCPIKGHGSNAIATGDPTFILDGRPVAREGDKTGCGATLIASQHVTTVSSE
;
A
#
# COMPACT_ATOMS: atom_id res chain seq x y z
N MET A 1 -14.58 -1.52 10.99
CA MET A 1 -13.41 -2.35 11.35
C MET A 1 -12.13 -1.61 10.97
N ALA A 2 -11.06 -1.85 11.70
CA ALA A 2 -9.77 -1.25 11.39
C ALA A 2 -9.05 -2.06 10.31
N ARG A 3 -8.35 -1.36 9.42
CA ARG A 3 -7.51 -1.96 8.38
C ARG A 3 -6.09 -1.44 8.55
N ALA A 4 -5.11 -2.34 8.50
CA ALA A 4 -3.72 -1.97 8.65
C ALA A 4 -3.24 -1.15 7.46
N LEU A 5 -2.36 -0.19 7.71
CA LEU A 5 -1.73 0.60 6.65
C LEU A 5 -0.63 -0.21 5.96
N ILE A 6 -0.48 0.02 4.66
CA ILE A 6 0.56 -0.62 3.85
C ILE A 6 1.85 0.19 3.94
N ARG A 7 2.98 -0.50 4.05
CA ARG A 7 4.30 0.11 4.15
C ARG A 7 5.18 -0.28 2.97
N LEU A 8 6.24 0.50 2.78
CA LEU A 8 7.30 0.15 1.83
C LEU A 8 7.79 -1.28 2.11
N GLY A 9 7.90 -2.08 1.07
CA GLY A 9 8.33 -3.48 1.20
C GLY A 9 7.22 -4.47 1.47
N ASP A 10 6.00 -4.02 1.72
CA ASP A 10 4.87 -4.93 1.91
C ASP A 10 4.55 -5.69 0.62
N SER A 11 3.99 -6.89 0.76
CA SER A 11 3.77 -7.78 -0.36
C SER A 11 2.36 -7.66 -0.96
N THR A 12 2.19 -8.25 -2.13
CA THR A 12 0.88 -8.36 -2.79
C THR A 12 0.51 -9.81 -2.98
N SER A 13 -0.77 -10.06 -3.28
CA SER A 13 -1.28 -11.40 -3.56
C SER A 13 -0.68 -12.04 -4.82
N HIS A 14 -0.05 -11.23 -5.68
CA HIS A 14 0.65 -11.73 -6.88
C HIS A 14 2.14 -12.00 -6.62
N GLY A 15 2.60 -11.92 -5.37
CA GLY A 15 4.01 -12.11 -5.04
C GLY A 15 4.86 -10.87 -5.31
N GLY A 16 4.24 -9.72 -5.55
CA GLY A 16 4.95 -8.46 -5.76
C GLY A 16 5.28 -7.75 -4.47
N THR A 17 5.88 -6.57 -4.59
CA THR A 17 6.37 -5.78 -3.45
C THR A 17 6.10 -4.30 -3.68
N VAL A 18 5.69 -3.60 -2.63
CA VAL A 18 5.56 -2.13 -2.66
C VAL A 18 6.96 -1.53 -2.70
N THR A 19 7.24 -0.76 -3.76
CA THR A 19 8.58 -0.20 -4.01
C THR A 19 8.67 1.30 -3.81
N GLU A 20 7.56 1.99 -3.56
CA GLU A 20 7.52 3.43 -3.34
C GLU A 20 6.54 3.75 -2.21
N ALA A 21 6.89 4.71 -1.37
CA ALA A 21 6.05 5.12 -0.24
C ALA A 21 6.42 6.54 0.20
N SER A 22 5.62 7.10 1.13
CA SER A 22 5.87 8.41 1.70
C SER A 22 7.16 8.45 2.50
N MET A 23 7.89 9.55 2.37
CA MET A 23 9.04 9.84 3.25
C MET A 23 8.63 10.69 4.46
N ALA A 24 7.42 11.23 4.45
CA ALA A 24 6.92 12.13 5.50
C ALA A 24 6.33 11.38 6.69
N MET A 25 5.72 10.23 6.46
CA MET A 25 5.12 9.41 7.52
C MET A 25 5.68 8.00 7.45
N ARG A 26 6.29 7.54 8.52
CA ARG A 26 6.97 6.24 8.59
C ARG A 26 6.53 5.44 9.80
N SER A 27 6.63 4.12 9.67
CA SER A 27 6.41 3.20 10.79
C SER A 27 7.63 3.20 11.73
N GLU A 28 7.52 2.48 12.85
CA GLU A 28 8.58 2.39 13.84
C GLU A 28 9.91 1.87 13.28
N ASP A 29 9.85 1.00 12.28
CA ASP A 29 11.04 0.44 11.63
C ASP A 29 11.60 1.34 10.53
N GLY A 30 11.09 2.55 10.38
CA GLY A 30 11.56 3.53 9.40
C GLY A 30 10.98 3.37 8.00
N ARG A 31 10.07 2.42 7.78
CA ARG A 31 9.44 2.21 6.47
C ARG A 31 8.29 3.18 6.28
N GLY A 32 8.26 3.87 5.13
CA GLY A 32 7.21 4.81 4.80
C GLY A 32 5.87 4.12 4.54
N PHE A 33 4.78 4.84 4.80
CA PHE A 33 3.44 4.35 4.48
C PHE A 33 3.12 4.65 3.02
N ALA A 34 2.55 3.65 2.34
CA ALA A 34 2.26 3.72 0.91
C ALA A 34 0.93 4.44 0.65
N ARG A 35 0.79 5.00 -0.56
CA ARG A 35 -0.35 5.82 -0.97
C ARG A 35 -0.81 5.39 -2.35
N VAL A 36 -2.03 5.76 -2.71
CA VAL A 36 -2.52 5.58 -4.08
C VAL A 36 -1.52 6.23 -5.06
N GLY A 37 -1.19 5.52 -6.11
CA GLY A 37 -0.21 5.96 -7.10
C GLY A 37 1.22 5.52 -6.81
N ASP A 38 1.51 5.05 -5.60
CA ASP A 38 2.85 4.53 -5.28
C ASP A 38 3.10 3.22 -6.03
N LYS A 39 4.35 3.01 -6.43
CA LYS A 39 4.72 1.91 -7.32
C LYS A 39 4.80 0.59 -6.59
N VAL A 40 4.39 -0.45 -7.29
CA VAL A 40 4.41 -1.83 -6.82
C VAL A 40 4.99 -2.69 -7.94
N SER A 41 5.96 -3.54 -7.61
CA SER A 41 6.44 -4.53 -8.55
C SER A 41 5.45 -5.69 -8.63
N CYS A 42 5.38 -6.34 -9.81
CA CYS A 42 4.56 -7.52 -9.98
C CYS A 42 5.32 -8.53 -10.81
N PRO A 43 5.64 -9.73 -10.28
CA PRO A 43 6.44 -10.72 -11.01
C PRO A 43 5.66 -11.46 -12.08
N ILE A 44 4.34 -11.30 -12.15
CA ILE A 44 3.52 -11.99 -13.13
C ILE A 44 3.84 -11.45 -14.52
N LYS A 45 4.13 -12.35 -15.46
CA LYS A 45 4.46 -11.99 -16.82
C LYS A 45 3.36 -11.14 -17.45
N GLY A 46 3.74 -10.02 -18.04
CA GLY A 46 2.81 -9.09 -18.67
C GLY A 46 2.24 -8.03 -17.74
N HIS A 47 2.41 -8.15 -16.42
CA HIS A 47 1.95 -7.13 -15.47
C HIS A 47 2.94 -5.98 -15.30
N GLY A 48 4.25 -6.28 -15.31
CA GLY A 48 5.30 -5.26 -15.18
C GLY A 48 5.20 -4.47 -13.89
N SER A 49 5.54 -3.19 -13.95
CA SER A 49 5.38 -2.27 -12.83
C SER A 49 3.95 -1.77 -12.77
N ASN A 50 3.41 -1.72 -11.57
CA ASN A 50 2.06 -1.25 -11.32
C ASN A 50 2.05 -0.20 -10.22
N ALA A 51 0.90 0.41 -10.00
CA ALA A 51 0.71 1.38 -8.95
C ALA A 51 -0.50 0.99 -8.09
N ILE A 52 -0.51 1.45 -6.85
CA ILE A 52 -1.64 1.26 -5.95
C ILE A 52 -2.83 2.04 -6.51
N ALA A 53 -3.95 1.36 -6.68
CA ALA A 53 -5.13 1.91 -7.34
C ALA A 53 -6.19 2.43 -6.36
N THR A 54 -6.30 1.85 -5.16
CA THR A 54 -7.32 2.24 -4.18
C THR A 54 -6.69 2.54 -2.83
N GLY A 55 -7.34 3.39 -2.05
CA GLY A 55 -6.90 3.76 -0.71
C GLY A 55 -8.03 4.41 0.09
N ASP A 56 -7.69 4.92 1.26
CA ASP A 56 -8.66 5.54 2.16
C ASP A 56 -8.86 7.02 1.81
N PRO A 57 -10.02 7.40 1.25
CA PRO A 57 -10.26 8.79 0.86
C PRO A 57 -10.34 9.74 2.06
N THR A 58 -10.44 9.23 3.27
CA THR A 58 -10.51 10.05 4.49
C THR A 58 -9.15 10.27 5.15
N PHE A 59 -8.12 9.57 4.70
CA PHE A 59 -6.76 9.73 5.21
C PHE A 59 -5.82 10.08 4.05
N ILE A 60 -5.53 11.36 3.90
CA ILE A 60 -4.69 11.86 2.81
C ILE A 60 -3.26 12.07 3.32
N LEU A 61 -2.30 11.47 2.64
CA LEU A 61 -0.88 11.57 2.94
C LEU A 61 -0.17 12.07 1.69
N ASP A 62 0.51 13.22 1.78
CA ASP A 62 1.17 13.86 0.64
C ASP A 62 0.22 14.12 -0.54
N GLY A 63 -1.04 14.48 -0.22
CA GLY A 63 -2.06 14.79 -1.22
C GLY A 63 -2.71 13.57 -1.88
N ARG A 64 -2.44 12.35 -1.38
CA ARG A 64 -2.98 11.11 -1.93
C ARG A 64 -3.56 10.21 -0.84
N PRO A 65 -4.62 9.45 -1.13
CA PRO A 65 -5.17 8.51 -0.14
C PRO A 65 -4.15 7.46 0.28
N VAL A 66 -4.08 7.18 1.58
CA VAL A 66 -3.17 6.16 2.10
C VAL A 66 -3.69 4.77 1.75
N ALA A 67 -2.76 3.84 1.43
CA ALA A 67 -3.11 2.47 1.10
C ALA A 67 -3.33 1.62 2.36
N ARG A 68 -4.29 0.72 2.28
CA ARG A 68 -4.69 -0.17 3.38
C ARG A 68 -4.61 -1.61 2.94
N GLU A 69 -4.49 -2.53 3.91
CA GLU A 69 -4.61 -3.95 3.63
C GLU A 69 -5.93 -4.24 2.90
N GLY A 70 -5.85 -5.04 1.84
CA GLY A 70 -7.00 -5.33 1.00
C GLY A 70 -7.21 -4.37 -0.15
N ASP A 71 -6.53 -3.23 -0.18
CA ASP A 71 -6.59 -2.33 -1.33
C ASP A 71 -5.89 -2.96 -2.53
N LYS A 72 -6.21 -2.48 -3.72
CA LYS A 72 -5.83 -3.11 -4.99
C LYS A 72 -4.77 -2.31 -5.72
N THR A 73 -3.97 -3.02 -6.50
CA THR A 73 -3.08 -2.42 -7.48
C THR A 73 -3.77 -2.36 -8.84
N GLY A 74 -3.15 -1.68 -9.80
CA GLY A 74 -3.69 -1.56 -11.15
C GLY A 74 -3.83 -2.89 -11.89
N CYS A 75 -3.05 -3.90 -11.53
CA CYS A 75 -3.16 -5.24 -12.13
C CYS A 75 -4.10 -6.17 -11.36
N GLY A 76 -4.81 -5.66 -10.35
CA GLY A 76 -5.77 -6.44 -9.58
C GLY A 76 -5.19 -7.20 -8.40
N ALA A 77 -3.90 -7.03 -8.10
CA ALA A 77 -3.30 -7.64 -6.92
C ALA A 77 -3.84 -6.99 -5.64
N THR A 78 -3.91 -7.75 -4.57
CA THR A 78 -4.35 -7.27 -3.26
C THR A 78 -3.14 -6.98 -2.39
N LEU A 79 -3.13 -5.80 -1.74
CA LEU A 79 -2.07 -5.40 -0.82
C LEU A 79 -2.20 -6.16 0.51
N ILE A 80 -1.08 -6.64 1.01
CA ILE A 80 -0.99 -7.42 2.25
C ILE A 80 -0.10 -6.68 3.23
N ALA A 81 -0.66 -6.27 4.36
CA ALA A 81 0.11 -5.56 5.38
C ALA A 81 1.00 -6.52 6.17
N SER A 82 2.19 -6.05 6.52
CA SER A 82 3.14 -6.78 7.37
C SER A 82 3.12 -6.31 8.81
N GLN A 83 2.24 -5.35 9.14
CA GLN A 83 2.06 -4.84 10.50
C GLN A 83 0.58 -4.59 10.77
N HIS A 84 0.20 -4.57 12.05
CA HIS A 84 -1.18 -4.34 12.45
C HIS A 84 -1.28 -3.32 13.60
N VAL A 85 -0.21 -2.57 13.85
CA VAL A 85 -0.15 -1.54 14.91
C VAL A 85 -0.77 -0.24 14.42
N THR A 86 -0.40 0.20 13.22
CA THR A 86 -0.94 1.43 12.64
C THR A 86 -2.09 1.08 11.69
N THR A 87 -3.29 1.48 12.05
CA THR A 87 -4.51 1.14 11.31
C THR A 87 -5.37 2.36 11.10
N VAL A 88 -6.32 2.26 10.17
CA VAL A 88 -7.37 3.25 9.96
C VAL A 88 -8.73 2.59 10.07
N SER A 89 -9.74 3.35 10.51
CA SER A 89 -11.12 2.85 10.53
C SER A 89 -11.61 2.59 9.12
N SER A 90 -12.32 1.49 8.95
CA SER A 90 -12.88 1.08 7.67
C SER A 90 -14.32 0.61 7.89
N GLU A 91 -15.24 1.16 7.13
CA GLU A 91 -16.66 0.80 7.19
C GLU A 91 -17.12 0.13 5.91
#